data_96f6ca3417c6118e4f8136998b6dde68
#
_entry.id   96f6ca3417c6118e4f8136998b6dde68
#
_cell.length_a   1.000
_cell.length_b   1.000
_cell.length_c   1.000
_cell.angle_alpha   90.00
_cell.angle_beta   90.00
_cell.angle_gamma   90.00
#
_symmetry.space_group_name_H-M   'P 1'
#
loop_
_entity.id
_entity.type
_entity.pdbx_description
1 polymer ?
#
loop_
_entity_poly.entity_id
_entity_poly.type
_entity_poly.pdbx_seq_one_letter_code
_entity_poly.pdbx_strand_id
1 'polypeptide(L)'
;MSSSTPPGMISRLLIPAAVLITVPGLLMRFGFFHNGPGTEALIFGVGLLGAAFMLSWAAEVIQMDISQGFALALLALIAVLPEYAVDMVFAWKAGVDSHIYGPVLVNHSSLALANMTGANRLLIGLGWPMVLFIFFLKSKNRSLALAKEHSTEVFYLTCATVYAFTIPFKGRLTLFDAAVFLALFGVYIVRTLRAEVGEPELVGPAAVIGTYKPVMRRIITVGLFLFSGMVIFLSAEPFAESLVAFGRESGIDEFLLVQWLAPLASEAPEFMVAAIWAFRGHAQAAMGALISSKVNQWTLLVGTLPIVFSIAAGRVGAMILDVRQDHEIWLTAGQSIFAVAILSNLKISWYGAVLLVVLFVTQLIVAEIRMEVFAAYLVFAAIILIRDYKHLPSLVRIGLKFKR
;
A
#
# COMPACT_ATOMS: atom_id res chain seq x y z
N MET A 1 2.04 -16.14 -29.11
CA MET A 1 0.69 -16.68 -28.85
C MET A 1 0.74 -17.47 -27.56
N SER A 2 0.50 -16.80 -26.42
CA SER A 2 0.40 -17.47 -25.13
C SER A 2 -0.96 -18.16 -25.07
N SER A 3 -0.99 -19.45 -24.82
CA SER A 3 -2.20 -20.24 -24.60
C SER A 3 -2.86 -19.78 -23.30
N SER A 4 -3.71 -18.77 -23.39
CA SER A 4 -4.56 -18.40 -22.26
C SER A 4 -5.57 -19.52 -22.04
N THR A 5 -5.35 -20.30 -21.00
CA THR A 5 -6.37 -21.21 -20.47
C THR A 5 -7.67 -20.41 -20.25
N PRO A 6 -8.83 -20.88 -20.72
CA PRO A 6 -10.08 -20.16 -20.54
C PRO A 6 -10.31 -19.89 -19.06
N PRO A 7 -10.76 -18.68 -18.68
CA PRO A 7 -10.97 -18.32 -17.28
C PRO A 7 -11.95 -19.30 -16.64
N GLY A 8 -11.54 -19.92 -15.53
CA GLY A 8 -12.32 -20.96 -14.85
C GLY A 8 -13.66 -20.44 -14.32
N MET A 9 -14.60 -21.34 -14.08
CA MET A 9 -15.93 -21.03 -13.51
C MET A 9 -15.80 -20.22 -12.20
N ILE A 10 -14.80 -20.51 -11.37
CA ILE A 10 -14.52 -19.79 -10.12
C ILE A 10 -14.29 -18.29 -10.38
N SER A 11 -13.50 -17.93 -11.38
CA SER A 11 -13.24 -16.51 -11.70
C SER A 11 -14.49 -15.72 -12.10
N ARG A 12 -15.47 -16.40 -12.70
CA ARG A 12 -16.77 -15.78 -13.04
C ARG A 12 -17.65 -15.56 -11.81
N LEU A 13 -17.57 -16.44 -10.81
CA LEU A 13 -18.35 -16.34 -9.57
C LEU A 13 -17.78 -15.32 -8.59
N LEU A 14 -16.50 -14.99 -8.69
CA LEU A 14 -15.85 -14.01 -7.80
C LEU A 14 -16.41 -12.59 -7.97
N ILE A 15 -16.83 -12.20 -9.20
CA ILE A 15 -17.38 -10.85 -9.45
C ILE A 15 -18.69 -10.65 -8.67
N PRO A 16 -19.75 -11.50 -8.87
CA PRO A 16 -20.98 -11.35 -8.09
C PRO A 16 -20.75 -11.58 -6.58
N ALA A 17 -19.82 -12.45 -6.19
CA ALA A 17 -19.46 -12.64 -4.78
C ALA A 17 -18.88 -11.36 -4.16
N ALA A 18 -17.97 -10.68 -4.86
CA ALA A 18 -17.41 -9.41 -4.40
C ALA A 18 -18.47 -8.31 -4.27
N VAL A 19 -19.44 -8.26 -5.18
CA VAL A 19 -20.59 -7.35 -5.05
C VAL A 19 -21.45 -7.72 -3.82
N LEU A 20 -21.78 -9.00 -3.67
CA LEU A 20 -22.67 -9.45 -2.58
C LEU A 20 -22.09 -9.18 -1.20
N ILE A 21 -20.78 -9.34 -0.99
CA ILE A 21 -20.15 -9.08 0.32
C ILE A 21 -20.12 -7.59 0.70
N THR A 22 -20.33 -6.68 -0.26
CA THR A 22 -20.45 -5.24 0.05
C THR A 22 -21.85 -4.85 0.52
N VAL A 23 -22.87 -5.63 0.18
CA VAL A 23 -24.29 -5.30 0.44
C VAL A 23 -24.58 -5.10 1.92
N PRO A 24 -24.12 -5.97 2.85
CA PRO A 24 -24.39 -5.78 4.28
C PRO A 24 -23.86 -4.43 4.79
N GLY A 25 -22.64 -4.03 4.39
CA GLY A 25 -22.06 -2.75 4.77
C GLY A 25 -22.87 -1.55 4.24
N LEU A 26 -23.33 -1.62 2.99
CA LEU A 26 -24.19 -0.57 2.44
C LEU A 26 -25.54 -0.50 3.15
N LEU A 27 -26.20 -1.63 3.42
CA LEU A 27 -27.44 -1.65 4.17
C LEU A 27 -27.27 -1.06 5.57
N MET A 28 -26.19 -1.40 6.26
CA MET A 28 -25.84 -0.83 7.56
C MET A 28 -25.59 0.68 7.49
N ARG A 29 -24.85 1.15 6.48
CA ARG A 29 -24.60 2.59 6.26
C ARG A 29 -25.90 3.40 6.09
N PHE A 30 -26.91 2.81 5.45
CA PHE A 30 -28.22 3.44 5.26
C PHE A 30 -29.20 3.20 6.41
N GLY A 31 -28.75 2.60 7.52
CA GLY A 31 -29.52 2.48 8.76
C GLY A 31 -30.55 1.35 8.80
N PHE A 32 -30.46 0.35 7.89
CA PHE A 32 -31.40 -0.79 7.91
C PHE A 32 -31.20 -1.69 9.13
N PHE A 33 -29.99 -1.74 9.68
CA PHE A 33 -29.67 -2.43 10.93
C PHE A 33 -28.39 -1.87 11.53
N HIS A 34 -28.21 -2.07 12.84
CA HIS A 34 -27.03 -1.73 13.59
C HIS A 34 -26.60 -2.92 14.46
N ASN A 35 -25.31 -3.01 14.72
CA ASN A 35 -24.73 -4.06 15.57
C ASN A 35 -23.68 -3.44 16.51
N GLY A 36 -23.05 -4.28 17.34
CA GLY A 36 -21.92 -3.84 18.13
C GLY A 36 -20.68 -3.52 17.26
N PRO A 37 -19.78 -2.66 17.77
CA PRO A 37 -18.64 -2.11 17.00
C PRO A 37 -17.77 -3.17 16.32
N GLY A 38 -17.52 -4.32 16.99
CA GLY A 38 -16.73 -5.39 16.38
C GLY A 38 -17.39 -6.02 15.17
N THR A 39 -18.72 -6.19 15.19
CA THR A 39 -19.48 -6.71 14.04
C THR A 39 -19.55 -5.69 12.92
N GLU A 40 -19.73 -4.41 13.25
CA GLU A 40 -19.71 -3.30 12.28
C GLU A 40 -18.36 -3.18 11.61
N ALA A 41 -17.26 -3.19 12.37
CA ALA A 41 -15.90 -3.20 11.83
C ALA A 41 -15.67 -4.38 10.88
N LEU A 42 -16.14 -5.59 11.23
CA LEU A 42 -16.04 -6.76 10.37
C LEU A 42 -16.84 -6.59 9.07
N ILE A 43 -18.10 -6.15 9.16
CA ILE A 43 -18.97 -5.98 7.99
C ILE A 43 -18.44 -4.91 7.04
N PHE A 44 -18.05 -3.74 7.55
CA PHE A 44 -17.47 -2.68 6.73
C PHE A 44 -16.10 -3.06 6.19
N GLY A 45 -15.27 -3.75 6.98
CA GLY A 45 -13.96 -4.25 6.54
C GLY A 45 -14.07 -5.26 5.40
N VAL A 46 -14.99 -6.22 5.50
CA VAL A 46 -15.30 -7.19 4.43
C VAL A 46 -15.89 -6.47 3.20
N GLY A 47 -16.71 -5.45 3.40
CA GLY A 47 -17.23 -4.61 2.32
C GLY A 47 -16.10 -3.85 1.59
N LEU A 48 -15.18 -3.24 2.33
CA LEU A 48 -14.00 -2.57 1.77
C LEU A 48 -13.11 -3.56 1.00
N LEU A 49 -12.89 -4.75 1.55
CA LEU A 49 -12.13 -5.81 0.88
C LEU A 49 -12.78 -6.20 -0.47
N GLY A 50 -14.09 -6.39 -0.50
CA GLY A 50 -14.83 -6.67 -1.73
C GLY A 50 -14.72 -5.55 -2.76
N ALA A 51 -14.84 -4.30 -2.32
CA ALA A 51 -14.68 -3.12 -3.16
C ALA A 51 -13.25 -2.99 -3.70
N ALA A 52 -12.24 -3.23 -2.86
CA ALA A 52 -10.83 -3.19 -3.25
C ALA A 52 -10.50 -4.26 -4.32
N PHE A 53 -11.06 -5.48 -4.21
CA PHE A 53 -10.95 -6.48 -5.27
C PHE A 53 -11.57 -6.03 -6.59
N MET A 54 -12.80 -5.52 -6.56
CA MET A 54 -13.47 -5.02 -7.77
C MET A 54 -12.68 -3.88 -8.43
N LEU A 55 -12.15 -2.99 -7.61
CA LEU A 55 -11.33 -1.87 -8.06
C LEU A 55 -10.04 -2.37 -8.74
N SER A 56 -9.35 -3.35 -8.13
CA SER A 56 -8.15 -3.97 -8.69
C SER A 56 -8.43 -4.64 -10.04
N TRP A 57 -9.52 -5.42 -10.16
CA TRP A 57 -9.88 -6.04 -11.44
C TRP A 57 -10.22 -5.01 -12.52
N ALA A 58 -10.94 -3.95 -12.17
CA ALA A 58 -11.24 -2.85 -13.09
C ALA A 58 -9.96 -2.15 -13.55
N ALA A 59 -9.01 -1.93 -12.62
CA ALA A 59 -7.71 -1.33 -12.89
C ALA A 59 -6.82 -2.19 -13.81
N GLU A 60 -6.88 -3.52 -13.67
CA GLU A 60 -6.21 -4.42 -14.61
C GLU A 60 -6.83 -4.35 -16.00
N VAL A 61 -8.17 -4.40 -16.10
CA VAL A 61 -8.88 -4.44 -17.39
C VAL A 61 -8.72 -3.14 -18.18
N ILE A 62 -8.71 -1.99 -17.53
CA ILE A 62 -8.65 -0.68 -18.21
C ILE A 62 -7.37 -0.53 -19.04
N GLN A 63 -6.30 -1.23 -18.69
CA GLN A 63 -5.03 -1.26 -19.44
C GLN A 63 -5.20 -1.74 -20.88
N MET A 64 -6.26 -2.49 -21.21
CA MET A 64 -6.57 -2.91 -22.55
C MET A 64 -7.19 -1.79 -23.42
N ASP A 65 -7.70 -0.73 -22.81
CA ASP A 65 -8.52 0.28 -23.46
C ASP A 65 -7.91 1.69 -23.48
N ILE A 66 -6.84 1.92 -22.73
CA ILE A 66 -6.12 3.21 -22.64
C ILE A 66 -4.65 3.03 -22.98
N SER A 67 -3.95 4.14 -23.26
CA SER A 67 -2.50 4.06 -23.50
C SER A 67 -1.78 3.50 -22.27
N GLN A 68 -0.80 2.64 -22.50
CA GLN A 68 -0.06 1.94 -21.42
C GLN A 68 0.51 2.90 -20.36
N GLY A 69 1.08 4.04 -20.80
CA GLY A 69 1.60 5.02 -19.85
C GLY A 69 0.52 5.60 -18.93
N PHE A 70 -0.66 5.96 -19.49
CA PHE A 70 -1.78 6.46 -18.70
C PHE A 70 -2.37 5.36 -17.81
N ALA A 71 -2.44 4.11 -18.31
CA ALA A 71 -2.90 2.97 -17.53
C ALA A 71 -2.05 2.75 -16.28
N LEU A 72 -0.72 2.82 -16.40
CA LEU A 72 0.19 2.65 -15.26
C LEU A 72 0.03 3.75 -14.21
N ALA A 73 -0.08 5.02 -14.63
CA ALA A 73 -0.32 6.11 -13.69
C ALA A 73 -1.65 5.96 -12.97
N LEU A 74 -2.70 5.60 -13.72
CA LEU A 74 -4.03 5.38 -13.17
C LEU A 74 -4.04 4.18 -12.22
N LEU A 75 -3.39 3.09 -12.59
CA LEU A 75 -3.28 1.88 -11.77
C LEU A 75 -2.53 2.17 -10.47
N ALA A 76 -1.42 2.89 -10.54
CA ALA A 76 -0.66 3.30 -9.36
C ALA A 76 -1.50 4.17 -8.40
N LEU A 77 -2.39 5.01 -8.94
CA LEU A 77 -3.28 5.84 -8.13
C LEU A 77 -4.46 5.04 -7.55
N ILE A 78 -5.03 4.14 -8.35
CA ILE A 78 -6.26 3.41 -8.01
C ILE A 78 -5.98 2.29 -7.01
N ALA A 79 -4.86 1.57 -7.15
CA ALA A 79 -4.53 0.44 -6.28
C ALA A 79 -4.53 0.83 -4.80
N VAL A 80 -4.10 2.04 -4.47
CA VAL A 80 -4.01 2.54 -3.10
C VAL A 80 -5.26 3.30 -2.61
N LEU A 81 -6.33 3.43 -3.43
CA LEU A 81 -7.54 4.17 -3.03
C LEU A 81 -8.22 3.65 -1.76
N PRO A 82 -8.36 2.34 -1.51
CA PRO A 82 -8.98 1.84 -0.28
C PRO A 82 -8.24 2.28 0.97
N GLU A 83 -6.90 2.20 0.94
CA GLU A 83 -6.04 2.64 2.03
C GLU A 83 -6.13 4.16 2.22
N TYR A 84 -6.08 4.92 1.12
CA TYR A 84 -6.26 6.38 1.16
C TYR A 84 -7.57 6.78 1.80
N ALA A 85 -8.66 6.09 1.49
CA ALA A 85 -9.97 6.45 2.05
C ALA A 85 -9.97 6.37 3.59
N VAL A 86 -9.35 5.34 4.16
CA VAL A 86 -9.23 5.17 5.62
C VAL A 86 -8.29 6.22 6.22
N ASP A 87 -7.12 6.41 5.63
CA ASP A 87 -6.14 7.41 6.10
C ASP A 87 -6.69 8.85 6.04
N MET A 88 -7.42 9.17 4.96
CA MET A 88 -8.04 10.50 4.82
C MET A 88 -9.12 10.75 5.88
N VAL A 89 -9.89 9.74 6.29
CA VAL A 89 -10.86 9.85 7.39
C VAL A 89 -10.15 10.23 8.68
N PHE A 90 -9.08 9.52 9.05
CA PHE A 90 -8.33 9.85 10.26
C PHE A 90 -7.63 11.20 10.19
N ALA A 91 -7.01 11.53 9.06
CA ALA A 91 -6.35 12.82 8.87
C ALA A 91 -7.35 14.00 8.90
N TRP A 92 -8.54 13.80 8.31
CA TRP A 92 -9.62 14.79 8.36
C TRP A 92 -10.11 15.02 9.79
N LYS A 93 -10.42 13.93 10.53
CA LYS A 93 -10.84 14.02 11.93
C LYS A 93 -9.79 14.68 12.80
N ALA A 94 -8.52 14.35 12.61
CA ALA A 94 -7.40 15.00 13.29
C ALA A 94 -7.37 16.52 13.01
N GLY A 95 -7.63 16.94 11.77
CA GLY A 95 -7.72 18.34 11.39
C GLY A 95 -8.89 19.06 12.07
N VAL A 96 -10.08 18.44 12.08
CA VAL A 96 -11.27 18.97 12.76
C VAL A 96 -11.01 19.13 14.26
N ASP A 97 -10.45 18.11 14.91
CA ASP A 97 -10.11 18.16 16.33
C ASP A 97 -9.10 19.28 16.62
N SER A 98 -8.09 19.44 15.77
CA SER A 98 -7.12 20.53 15.88
C SER A 98 -7.75 21.92 15.67
N HIS A 99 -8.82 22.03 14.88
CA HIS A 99 -9.59 23.27 14.74
C HIS A 99 -10.34 23.61 16.02
N ILE A 100 -10.95 22.62 16.67
CA ILE A 100 -11.79 22.78 17.85
C ILE A 100 -10.95 23.02 19.11
N TYR A 101 -9.92 22.19 19.32
CA TYR A 101 -9.15 22.13 20.57
C TYR A 101 -7.76 22.79 20.48
N GLY A 102 -7.39 23.34 19.32
CA GLY A 102 -6.07 23.92 19.08
C GLY A 102 -5.03 22.87 18.66
N PRO A 103 -3.75 23.27 18.52
CA PRO A 103 -2.66 22.39 18.10
C PRO A 103 -2.21 21.47 19.25
N VAL A 104 -3.09 20.60 19.70
CA VAL A 104 -2.82 19.58 20.72
C VAL A 104 -2.54 18.26 20.03
N LEU A 105 -1.81 17.35 20.70
CA LEU A 105 -1.71 15.95 20.32
C LEU A 105 -3.12 15.34 20.26
N VAL A 106 -3.61 15.11 19.05
CA VAL A 106 -4.96 14.60 18.85
C VAL A 106 -4.89 13.12 18.51
N ASN A 107 -5.74 12.33 19.15
CA ASN A 107 -5.75 10.87 18.99
C ASN A 107 -5.90 10.45 17.52
N HIS A 108 -6.72 11.15 16.72
CA HIS A 108 -6.91 10.84 15.31
C HIS A 108 -5.66 11.07 14.44
N SER A 109 -4.77 12.00 14.79
CA SER A 109 -3.45 12.16 14.15
C SER A 109 -2.62 10.92 14.32
N SER A 110 -2.66 10.31 15.52
CA SER A 110 -2.00 9.06 15.86
C SER A 110 -2.53 7.90 15.01
N LEU A 111 -3.84 7.81 14.81
CA LEU A 111 -4.47 6.74 14.04
C LEU A 111 -4.16 6.82 12.54
N ALA A 112 -4.12 8.03 11.95
CA ALA A 112 -3.69 8.21 10.56
C ALA A 112 -2.26 7.70 10.35
N LEU A 113 -1.36 8.05 11.27
CA LEU A 113 0.03 7.58 11.21
C LEU A 113 0.16 6.09 11.51
N ALA A 114 -0.71 5.53 12.37
CA ALA A 114 -0.76 4.09 12.63
C ALA A 114 -1.08 3.31 11.36
N ASN A 115 -2.17 3.67 10.66
CA ASN A 115 -2.58 3.00 9.42
C ASN A 115 -1.47 3.12 8.35
N MET A 116 -1.00 4.33 8.09
CA MET A 116 0.05 4.60 7.10
C MET A 116 1.35 3.83 7.39
N THR A 117 1.83 3.79 8.65
CA THR A 117 3.06 3.07 9.00
C THR A 117 2.84 1.56 8.99
N GLY A 118 1.67 1.09 9.40
CA GLY A 118 1.27 -0.31 9.37
C GLY A 118 1.24 -0.88 7.96
N ALA A 119 0.54 -0.23 7.04
CA ALA A 119 0.47 -0.57 5.63
C ALA A 119 1.86 -0.66 5.01
N ASN A 120 2.65 0.38 5.17
CA ASN A 120 4.00 0.44 4.66
C ASN A 120 4.92 -0.69 5.16
N ARG A 121 4.74 -1.13 6.41
CA ARG A 121 5.53 -2.23 7.00
C ARG A 121 5.00 -3.61 6.61
N LEU A 122 3.69 -3.75 6.49
CA LEU A 122 3.03 -4.98 6.07
C LEU A 122 3.48 -5.39 4.65
N LEU A 123 3.51 -4.42 3.74
CA LEU A 123 3.90 -4.63 2.36
C LEU A 123 5.34 -5.19 2.23
N ILE A 124 6.29 -4.59 2.95
CA ILE A 124 7.70 -5.03 2.94
C ILE A 124 7.90 -6.29 3.79
N GLY A 125 7.31 -6.33 4.98
CA GLY A 125 7.57 -7.40 5.95
C GLY A 125 6.88 -8.71 5.61
N LEU A 126 5.75 -8.66 4.90
CA LEU A 126 4.96 -9.84 4.54
C LEU A 126 4.82 -10.00 3.02
N GLY A 127 4.46 -8.95 2.30
CA GLY A 127 4.17 -9.03 0.87
C GLY A 127 5.38 -9.43 0.02
N TRP A 128 6.53 -8.80 0.18
CA TRP A 128 7.74 -9.13 -0.57
C TRP A 128 8.27 -10.54 -0.26
N PRO A 129 8.39 -10.95 1.01
CA PRO A 129 8.76 -12.32 1.34
C PRO A 129 7.79 -13.36 0.79
N MET A 130 6.48 -13.10 0.83
CA MET A 130 5.46 -14.00 0.28
C MET A 130 5.73 -14.32 -1.19
N VAL A 131 5.99 -13.31 -2.02
CA VAL A 131 6.31 -13.51 -3.44
C VAL A 131 7.55 -14.38 -3.62
N LEU A 132 8.61 -14.13 -2.84
CA LEU A 132 9.84 -14.93 -2.91
C LEU A 132 9.62 -16.37 -2.43
N PHE A 133 8.86 -16.59 -1.37
CA PHE A 133 8.56 -17.91 -0.86
C PHE A 133 7.76 -18.75 -1.87
N ILE A 134 6.76 -18.14 -2.52
CA ILE A 134 6.01 -18.77 -3.60
C ILE A 134 6.95 -19.10 -4.78
N PHE A 135 7.81 -18.18 -5.18
CA PHE A 135 8.80 -18.37 -6.22
C PHE A 135 9.75 -19.53 -5.89
N PHE A 136 10.24 -19.60 -4.64
CA PHE A 136 11.09 -20.69 -4.17
C PHE A 136 10.38 -22.04 -4.21
N LEU A 137 9.13 -22.11 -3.78
CA LEU A 137 8.37 -23.37 -3.82
C LEU A 137 8.27 -23.94 -5.23
N LYS A 138 8.14 -23.07 -6.24
CA LYS A 138 8.01 -23.48 -7.66
C LYS A 138 9.35 -23.73 -8.34
N SER A 139 10.29 -22.83 -8.19
CA SER A 139 11.55 -22.86 -8.96
C SER A 139 12.71 -23.50 -8.21
N LYS A 140 12.58 -23.67 -6.87
CA LYS A 140 13.67 -24.04 -5.95
C LYS A 140 14.84 -23.05 -5.93
N ASN A 141 14.73 -21.93 -6.63
CA ASN A 141 15.73 -20.86 -6.62
C ASN A 141 15.61 -20.02 -5.36
N ARG A 142 16.74 -19.78 -4.69
CA ARG A 142 16.82 -19.01 -3.43
C ARG A 142 16.98 -17.51 -3.64
N SER A 143 16.91 -17.03 -4.86
CA SER A 143 16.96 -15.61 -5.17
C SER A 143 16.13 -15.30 -6.40
N LEU A 144 15.37 -14.20 -6.33
CA LEU A 144 14.59 -13.65 -7.41
C LEU A 144 15.33 -12.41 -7.94
N ALA A 145 15.74 -12.44 -9.20
CA ALA A 145 16.31 -11.28 -9.88
C ALA A 145 15.16 -10.40 -10.40
N LEU A 146 15.29 -9.10 -10.26
CA LEU A 146 14.37 -8.12 -10.79
C LEU A 146 14.87 -7.57 -12.13
N ALA A 147 13.95 -7.14 -12.98
CA ALA A 147 14.28 -6.46 -14.21
C ALA A 147 14.93 -5.09 -13.92
N LYS A 148 15.77 -4.61 -14.85
CA LYS A 148 16.50 -3.33 -14.67
C LYS A 148 15.58 -2.12 -14.58
N GLU A 149 14.39 -2.22 -15.11
CA GLU A 149 13.34 -1.21 -15.09
C GLU A 149 12.98 -0.83 -13.64
N HIS A 150 12.98 -1.81 -12.72
CA HIS A 150 12.72 -1.60 -11.29
C HIS A 150 13.79 -0.79 -10.54
N SER A 151 14.90 -0.45 -11.21
CA SER A 151 15.87 0.49 -10.64
C SER A 151 15.26 1.87 -10.36
N THR A 152 14.25 2.27 -11.13
CA THR A 152 13.57 3.54 -10.95
C THR A 152 12.78 3.54 -9.64
N GLU A 153 11.99 2.51 -9.39
CA GLU A 153 11.23 2.35 -8.16
C GLU A 153 12.15 2.30 -6.93
N VAL A 154 13.22 1.50 -7.00
CA VAL A 154 14.20 1.38 -5.90
C VAL A 154 14.89 2.72 -5.62
N PHE A 155 15.21 3.51 -6.66
CA PHE A 155 15.80 4.83 -6.49
C PHE A 155 14.85 5.81 -5.80
N TYR A 156 13.59 5.93 -6.27
CA TYR A 156 12.64 6.86 -5.66
C TYR A 156 12.23 6.42 -4.26
N LEU A 157 12.11 5.11 -4.02
CA LEU A 157 11.92 4.58 -2.67
C LEU A 157 13.09 4.95 -1.76
N THR A 158 14.33 4.90 -2.27
CA THR A 158 15.53 5.34 -1.52
C THR A 158 15.43 6.82 -1.16
N CYS A 159 15.12 7.68 -2.13
CA CYS A 159 15.00 9.12 -1.89
C CYS A 159 13.90 9.44 -0.86
N ALA A 160 12.73 8.81 -0.99
CA ALA A 160 11.64 8.98 -0.04
C ALA A 160 12.01 8.48 1.37
N THR A 161 12.69 7.34 1.45
CA THR A 161 13.12 6.77 2.73
C THR A 161 14.18 7.64 3.42
N VAL A 162 15.19 8.12 2.69
CA VAL A 162 16.19 9.03 3.24
C VAL A 162 15.54 10.31 3.75
N TYR A 163 14.60 10.86 2.99
CA TYR A 163 13.86 12.05 3.43
C TYR A 163 12.97 11.77 4.65
N ALA A 164 12.33 10.61 4.71
CA ALA A 164 11.44 10.24 5.82
C ALA A 164 12.13 10.27 7.19
N PHE A 165 13.44 10.00 7.25
CA PHE A 165 14.23 10.14 8.48
C PHE A 165 14.22 11.57 9.06
N THR A 166 13.91 12.59 8.25
CA THR A 166 13.82 13.98 8.73
C THR A 166 12.57 14.25 9.54
N ILE A 167 11.52 13.43 9.39
CA ILE A 167 10.21 13.67 10.02
C ILE A 167 10.30 13.50 11.55
N PRO A 168 10.81 12.36 12.09
CA PRO A 168 10.93 12.19 13.54
C PRO A 168 11.89 13.19 14.17
N PHE A 169 12.97 13.61 13.50
CA PHE A 169 13.83 14.68 14.03
C PHE A 169 13.10 16.00 14.25
N LYS A 170 12.03 16.27 13.49
CA LYS A 170 11.20 17.47 13.64
C LYS A 170 10.02 17.27 14.61
N GLY A 171 9.69 16.01 14.94
CA GLY A 171 8.53 15.62 15.72
C GLY A 171 7.19 16.03 15.07
N ARG A 172 7.13 16.20 13.76
CA ARG A 172 5.93 16.63 13.05
C ARG A 172 5.97 16.36 11.55
N LEU A 173 4.80 16.14 10.97
CA LEU A 173 4.59 16.02 9.52
C LEU A 173 3.90 17.30 9.03
N THR A 174 4.51 17.99 8.05
CA THR A 174 4.15 19.35 7.62
C THR A 174 3.78 19.40 6.14
N LEU A 175 3.21 20.54 5.69
CA LEU A 175 2.98 20.80 4.27
C LEU A 175 4.29 20.87 3.44
N PHE A 176 5.42 21.20 4.07
CA PHE A 176 6.71 21.11 3.40
C PHE A 176 7.08 19.66 3.06
N ASP A 177 6.82 18.75 4.00
CA ASP A 177 7.01 17.30 3.75
C ASP A 177 6.07 16.81 2.65
N ALA A 178 4.82 17.30 2.64
CA ALA A 178 3.89 17.04 1.55
C ALA A 178 4.47 17.44 0.19
N ALA A 179 5.00 18.66 0.09
CA ALA A 179 5.58 19.15 -1.16
C ALA A 179 6.75 18.28 -1.64
N VAL A 180 7.64 17.83 -0.73
CA VAL A 180 8.77 16.96 -1.07
C VAL A 180 8.28 15.58 -1.53
N PHE A 181 7.39 14.92 -0.77
CA PHE A 181 6.89 13.60 -1.12
C PHE A 181 6.08 13.61 -2.42
N LEU A 182 5.22 14.61 -2.63
CA LEU A 182 4.45 14.76 -3.86
C LEU A 182 5.33 15.08 -5.06
N ALA A 183 6.40 15.87 -4.87
CA ALA A 183 7.38 16.10 -5.93
C ALA A 183 8.12 14.82 -6.31
N LEU A 184 8.57 14.01 -5.32
CA LEU A 184 9.18 12.70 -5.57
C LEU A 184 8.23 11.77 -6.32
N PHE A 185 6.96 11.70 -5.89
CA PHE A 185 5.94 10.91 -6.57
C PHE A 185 5.69 11.41 -8.00
N GLY A 186 5.52 12.71 -8.20
CA GLY A 186 5.29 13.30 -9.51
C GLY A 186 6.42 12.99 -10.50
N VAL A 187 7.68 13.13 -10.09
CA VAL A 187 8.82 12.77 -10.92
C VAL A 187 8.88 11.26 -11.18
N TYR A 188 8.59 10.43 -10.17
CA TYR A 188 8.49 8.98 -10.30
C TYR A 188 7.45 8.59 -11.36
N ILE A 189 6.23 9.11 -11.27
CA ILE A 189 5.14 8.83 -12.22
C ILE A 189 5.52 9.27 -13.64
N VAL A 190 6.04 10.49 -13.83
CA VAL A 190 6.47 10.96 -15.15
C VAL A 190 7.52 10.04 -15.79
N ARG A 191 8.37 9.42 -14.98
CA ARG A 191 9.36 8.45 -15.47
C ARG A 191 8.77 7.10 -15.80
N THR A 192 7.88 6.62 -14.95
CA THR A 192 7.18 5.35 -15.18
C THR A 192 6.31 5.41 -16.44
N LEU A 193 5.65 6.56 -16.69
CA LEU A 193 4.87 6.81 -17.91
C LEU A 193 5.69 6.72 -19.21
N ARG A 194 6.98 6.95 -19.16
CA ARG A 194 7.90 6.88 -20.30
C ARG A 194 8.60 5.53 -20.46
N ALA A 195 8.38 4.60 -19.53
CA ALA A 195 8.92 3.25 -19.63
C ALA A 195 8.16 2.45 -20.70
N GLU A 196 8.87 1.60 -21.44
CA GLU A 196 8.24 0.61 -22.30
C GLU A 196 7.60 -0.46 -21.42
N VAL A 197 6.31 -0.72 -21.63
CA VAL A 197 5.55 -1.68 -20.86
C VAL A 197 5.12 -2.82 -21.77
N GLY A 198 5.20 -4.04 -21.25
CA GLY A 198 4.70 -5.23 -21.93
C GLY A 198 3.16 -5.27 -21.97
N GLU A 199 2.60 -6.18 -22.75
CA GLU A 199 1.15 -6.40 -22.77
C GLU A 199 0.64 -6.76 -21.37
N PRO A 200 -0.52 -6.22 -20.93
CA PRO A 200 -1.05 -6.51 -19.60
C PRO A 200 -1.48 -7.97 -19.47
N GLU A 201 -0.98 -8.63 -18.43
CA GLU A 201 -1.40 -9.99 -18.08
C GLU A 201 -2.59 -9.94 -17.14
N LEU A 202 -3.80 -10.16 -17.68
CA LEU A 202 -5.02 -10.21 -16.90
C LEU A 202 -5.12 -11.53 -16.13
N VAL A 203 -5.48 -11.48 -14.85
CA VAL A 203 -5.66 -12.67 -14.01
C VAL A 203 -7.06 -12.74 -13.39
N GLY A 204 -7.54 -13.96 -13.14
CA GLY A 204 -8.80 -14.19 -12.45
C GLY A 204 -10.01 -13.49 -13.08
N PRO A 205 -10.80 -12.73 -12.32
CA PRO A 205 -11.96 -12.00 -12.83
C PRO A 205 -11.64 -10.96 -13.90
N ALA A 206 -10.48 -10.28 -13.82
CA ALA A 206 -10.05 -9.35 -14.86
C ALA A 206 -9.89 -10.05 -16.22
N ALA A 207 -9.35 -11.28 -16.24
CA ALA A 207 -9.25 -12.08 -17.46
C ALA A 207 -10.64 -12.45 -18.02
N VAL A 208 -11.63 -12.71 -17.15
CA VAL A 208 -13.03 -12.92 -17.61
C VAL A 208 -13.57 -11.69 -18.29
N ILE A 209 -13.44 -10.51 -17.66
CA ILE A 209 -13.92 -9.24 -18.20
C ILE A 209 -13.21 -8.92 -19.51
N GLY A 210 -11.92 -9.20 -19.61
CA GLY A 210 -11.10 -9.02 -20.82
C GLY A 210 -11.61 -9.79 -22.05
N THR A 211 -12.35 -10.89 -21.85
CA THR A 211 -12.94 -11.67 -22.96
C THR A 211 -14.16 -11.03 -23.60
N TYR A 212 -14.79 -10.05 -22.97
CA TYR A 212 -15.97 -9.40 -23.54
C TYR A 212 -15.61 -8.46 -24.70
N LYS A 213 -16.62 -8.19 -25.57
CA LYS A 213 -16.48 -7.19 -26.63
C LYS A 213 -16.11 -5.83 -26.03
N PRO A 214 -15.34 -4.98 -26.73
CA PRO A 214 -14.81 -3.72 -26.18
C PRO A 214 -15.85 -2.83 -25.49
N VAL A 215 -17.04 -2.67 -26.07
CA VAL A 215 -18.11 -1.84 -25.47
C VAL A 215 -18.58 -2.42 -24.14
N MET A 216 -18.90 -3.73 -24.09
CA MET A 216 -19.35 -4.39 -22.86
C MET A 216 -18.25 -4.39 -21.80
N ARG A 217 -17.00 -4.66 -22.18
CA ARG A 217 -15.83 -4.62 -21.30
C ARG A 217 -15.71 -3.25 -20.64
N ARG A 218 -15.77 -2.16 -21.42
CA ARG A 218 -15.70 -0.78 -20.89
C ARG A 218 -16.85 -0.46 -19.93
N ILE A 219 -18.07 -0.87 -20.27
CA ILE A 219 -19.24 -0.65 -19.40
C ILE A 219 -19.04 -1.37 -18.05
N ILE A 220 -18.61 -2.63 -18.09
CA ILE A 220 -18.37 -3.39 -16.86
C ILE A 220 -17.22 -2.76 -16.06
N THR A 221 -16.12 -2.38 -16.70
CA THR A 221 -14.97 -1.76 -16.06
C THR A 221 -15.35 -0.44 -15.38
N VAL A 222 -16.03 0.45 -16.09
CA VAL A 222 -16.50 1.73 -15.53
C VAL A 222 -17.51 1.49 -14.41
N GLY A 223 -18.42 0.53 -14.57
CA GLY A 223 -19.39 0.15 -13.55
C GLY A 223 -18.71 -0.35 -12.26
N LEU A 224 -17.70 -1.21 -12.39
CA LEU A 224 -16.91 -1.69 -11.25
C LEU A 224 -16.12 -0.55 -10.58
N PHE A 225 -15.54 0.38 -11.35
CA PHE A 225 -14.87 1.56 -10.80
C PHE A 225 -15.82 2.43 -9.96
N LEU A 226 -16.96 2.79 -10.54
CA LEU A 226 -17.91 3.66 -9.87
C LEU A 226 -18.52 2.99 -8.64
N PHE A 227 -18.90 1.72 -8.76
CA PHE A 227 -19.47 0.97 -7.66
C PHE A 227 -18.47 0.75 -6.53
N SER A 228 -17.25 0.28 -6.84
CA SER A 228 -16.22 0.09 -5.81
C SER A 228 -15.80 1.40 -5.16
N GLY A 229 -15.62 2.47 -5.93
CA GLY A 229 -15.33 3.80 -5.40
C GLY A 229 -16.42 4.31 -4.46
N MET A 230 -17.69 4.11 -4.83
CA MET A 230 -18.84 4.45 -3.96
C MET A 230 -18.82 3.64 -2.67
N VAL A 231 -18.60 2.32 -2.75
CA VAL A 231 -18.54 1.47 -1.56
C VAL A 231 -17.40 1.89 -0.63
N ILE A 232 -16.20 2.15 -1.19
CA ILE A 232 -15.04 2.60 -0.42
C ILE A 232 -15.37 3.91 0.29
N PHE A 233 -15.90 4.90 -0.42
CA PHE A 233 -16.25 6.19 0.14
C PHE A 233 -17.30 6.10 1.26
N LEU A 234 -18.34 5.28 1.08
CA LEU A 234 -19.41 5.11 2.07
C LEU A 234 -18.99 4.27 3.28
N SER A 235 -18.01 3.38 3.12
CA SER A 235 -17.60 2.40 4.16
C SER A 235 -16.37 2.81 4.95
N ALA A 236 -15.50 3.67 4.42
CA ALA A 236 -14.22 4.01 5.05
C ALA A 236 -14.40 4.67 6.42
N GLU A 237 -15.30 5.65 6.55
CA GLU A 237 -15.57 6.33 7.81
C GLU A 237 -16.19 5.39 8.86
N PRO A 238 -17.31 4.67 8.56
CA PRO A 238 -17.88 3.72 9.53
C PRO A 238 -16.89 2.62 9.93
N PHE A 239 -16.08 2.13 9.00
CA PHE A 239 -15.04 1.15 9.30
C PHE A 239 -14.03 1.68 10.31
N ALA A 240 -13.47 2.87 10.05
CA ALA A 240 -12.52 3.51 10.93
C ALA A 240 -13.08 3.75 12.34
N GLU A 241 -14.32 4.25 12.43
CA GLU A 241 -15.01 4.50 13.70
C GLU A 241 -15.30 3.21 14.46
N SER A 242 -15.78 2.18 13.76
CA SER A 242 -16.09 0.90 14.38
C SER A 242 -14.84 0.18 14.89
N LEU A 243 -13.69 0.28 14.20
CA LEU A 243 -12.42 -0.25 14.70
C LEU A 243 -12.00 0.42 16.00
N VAL A 244 -12.09 1.74 16.06
CA VAL A 244 -11.75 2.53 17.26
C VAL A 244 -12.69 2.19 18.40
N ALA A 245 -14.00 2.16 18.14
CA ALA A 245 -15.01 1.80 19.14
C ALA A 245 -14.82 0.36 19.66
N PHE A 246 -14.54 -0.59 18.77
CA PHE A 246 -14.24 -1.97 19.14
C PHE A 246 -13.00 -2.08 20.02
N GLY A 247 -11.95 -1.32 19.72
CA GLY A 247 -10.75 -1.26 20.57
C GLY A 247 -11.09 -0.82 21.98
N ARG A 248 -11.85 0.25 22.13
CA ARG A 248 -12.29 0.78 23.43
C ARG A 248 -13.14 -0.22 24.22
N GLU A 249 -14.12 -0.83 23.58
CA GLU A 249 -15.02 -1.80 24.25
C GLU A 249 -14.28 -3.09 24.66
N SER A 250 -13.33 -3.54 23.84
CA SER A 250 -12.58 -4.79 24.05
C SER A 250 -11.36 -4.62 24.94
N GLY A 251 -10.99 -3.38 25.30
CA GLY A 251 -9.73 -3.09 26.00
C GLY A 251 -8.48 -3.35 25.16
N ILE A 252 -8.63 -3.46 23.83
CA ILE A 252 -7.53 -3.60 22.88
C ILE A 252 -7.09 -2.20 22.45
N ASP A 253 -5.77 -1.99 22.36
CA ASP A 253 -5.21 -0.71 21.90
C ASP A 253 -5.70 -0.37 20.49
N GLU A 254 -6.43 0.75 20.37
CA GLU A 254 -7.01 1.27 19.13
C GLU A 254 -5.94 1.47 18.04
N PHE A 255 -4.78 1.95 18.45
CA PHE A 255 -3.65 2.16 17.56
C PHE A 255 -3.19 0.86 16.89
N LEU A 256 -3.10 -0.24 17.64
CA LEU A 256 -2.72 -1.55 17.09
C LEU A 256 -3.76 -2.10 16.13
N LEU A 257 -5.06 -1.94 16.45
CA LEU A 257 -6.13 -2.38 15.55
C LEU A 257 -6.09 -1.63 14.23
N VAL A 258 -5.99 -0.30 14.28
CA VAL A 258 -5.89 0.54 13.08
C VAL A 258 -4.60 0.25 12.31
N GLN A 259 -3.50 0.04 13.01
CA GLN A 259 -2.20 -0.21 12.38
C GLN A 259 -2.13 -1.54 11.59
N TRP A 260 -2.92 -2.54 11.99
CA TRP A 260 -2.80 -3.88 11.38
C TRP A 260 -4.05 -4.35 10.66
N LEU A 261 -5.25 -4.15 11.24
CA LEU A 261 -6.48 -4.63 10.62
C LEU A 261 -6.93 -3.77 9.44
N ALA A 262 -6.76 -2.46 9.53
CA ALA A 262 -7.17 -1.58 8.45
C ALA A 262 -6.31 -1.81 7.18
N PRO A 263 -4.96 -1.83 7.24
CA PRO A 263 -4.14 -2.17 6.08
C PRO A 263 -4.38 -3.58 5.55
N LEU A 264 -4.62 -4.55 6.43
CA LEU A 264 -4.91 -5.92 5.98
C LEU A 264 -6.17 -5.98 5.13
N ALA A 265 -7.20 -5.22 5.48
CA ALA A 265 -8.43 -5.14 4.69
C ALA A 265 -8.23 -4.43 3.34
N SER A 266 -7.45 -3.35 3.31
CA SER A 266 -7.24 -2.54 2.11
C SER A 266 -6.21 -3.13 1.14
N GLU A 267 -5.14 -3.77 1.63
CA GLU A 267 -4.04 -4.31 0.83
C GLU A 267 -4.20 -5.79 0.44
N ALA A 268 -5.14 -6.52 1.05
CA ALA A 268 -5.33 -7.93 0.74
C ALA A 268 -5.51 -8.23 -0.76
N PRO A 269 -6.19 -7.40 -1.57
CA PRO A 269 -6.27 -7.60 -3.02
C PRO A 269 -4.91 -7.55 -3.71
N GLU A 270 -4.04 -6.62 -3.33
CA GLU A 270 -2.69 -6.50 -3.89
C GLU A 270 -1.85 -7.75 -3.56
N PHE A 271 -1.90 -8.21 -2.32
CA PHE A 271 -1.23 -9.44 -1.92
C PHE A 271 -1.75 -10.65 -2.68
N MET A 272 -3.05 -10.73 -2.88
CA MET A 272 -3.66 -11.86 -3.60
C MET A 272 -3.27 -11.85 -5.08
N VAL A 273 -3.32 -10.71 -5.75
CA VAL A 273 -2.87 -10.57 -7.15
C VAL A 273 -1.39 -10.92 -7.28
N ALA A 274 -0.54 -10.38 -6.39
CA ALA A 274 0.89 -10.70 -6.38
C ALA A 274 1.15 -12.19 -6.13
N ALA A 275 0.42 -12.82 -5.20
CA ALA A 275 0.51 -14.26 -4.96
C ALA A 275 0.11 -15.07 -6.20
N ILE A 276 -1.02 -14.74 -6.85
CA ILE A 276 -1.48 -15.42 -8.06
C ILE A 276 -0.44 -15.30 -9.19
N TRP A 277 0.13 -14.11 -9.40
CA TRP A 277 1.18 -13.91 -10.40
C TRP A 277 2.43 -14.74 -10.07
N ALA A 278 2.87 -14.74 -8.83
CA ALA A 278 4.00 -15.56 -8.38
C ALA A 278 3.74 -17.07 -8.59
N PHE A 279 2.53 -17.53 -8.24
CA PHE A 279 2.10 -18.91 -8.51
C PHE A 279 2.03 -19.25 -10.00
N ARG A 280 1.75 -18.29 -10.86
CA ARG A 280 1.74 -18.49 -12.32
C ARG A 280 3.14 -18.44 -12.95
N GLY A 281 4.18 -18.12 -12.19
CA GLY A 281 5.56 -18.02 -12.66
C GLY A 281 6.04 -16.61 -12.95
N HIS A 282 5.18 -15.59 -12.75
CA HIS A 282 5.46 -14.17 -13.00
C HIS A 282 5.92 -13.45 -11.71
N ALA A 283 6.80 -14.08 -10.92
CA ALA A 283 7.25 -13.56 -9.63
C ALA A 283 7.99 -12.20 -9.75
N GLN A 284 8.64 -11.92 -10.89
CA GLN A 284 9.27 -10.62 -11.15
C GLN A 284 8.22 -9.51 -11.26
N ALA A 285 7.15 -9.73 -12.02
CA ALA A 285 6.05 -8.78 -12.17
C ALA A 285 5.32 -8.58 -10.83
N ALA A 286 5.06 -9.66 -10.09
CA ALA A 286 4.47 -9.60 -8.76
C ALA A 286 5.29 -8.74 -7.78
N MET A 287 6.61 -8.97 -7.75
CA MET A 287 7.51 -8.17 -6.90
C MET A 287 7.55 -6.70 -7.34
N GLY A 288 7.61 -6.46 -8.67
CA GLY A 288 7.59 -5.12 -9.22
C GLY A 288 6.34 -4.34 -8.83
N ALA A 289 5.16 -4.97 -8.90
CA ALA A 289 3.90 -4.36 -8.47
C ALA A 289 3.95 -3.95 -6.99
N LEU A 290 4.40 -4.84 -6.09
CA LEU A 290 4.51 -4.54 -4.65
C LEU A 290 5.56 -3.45 -4.36
N ILE A 291 6.67 -3.37 -5.12
CA ILE A 291 7.65 -2.30 -4.98
C ILE A 291 7.05 -0.96 -5.43
N SER A 292 6.31 -0.95 -6.54
CA SER A 292 5.62 0.23 -7.03
C SER A 292 4.56 0.72 -6.04
N SER A 293 3.75 -0.18 -5.46
CA SER A 293 2.80 0.13 -4.40
C SER A 293 3.51 0.76 -3.19
N LYS A 294 4.65 0.20 -2.78
CA LYS A 294 5.45 0.78 -1.69
C LYS A 294 5.93 2.20 -2.00
N VAL A 295 6.36 2.50 -3.23
CA VAL A 295 6.73 3.87 -3.62
C VAL A 295 5.53 4.82 -3.47
N ASN A 296 4.34 4.41 -3.93
CA ASN A 296 3.11 5.20 -3.82
C ASN A 296 2.76 5.48 -2.36
N GLN A 297 2.75 4.45 -1.53
CA GLN A 297 2.44 4.59 -0.09
C GLN A 297 3.46 5.48 0.62
N TRP A 298 4.76 5.29 0.35
CA TRP A 298 5.84 6.03 1.03
C TRP A 298 6.10 7.41 0.43
N THR A 299 5.34 7.84 -0.59
CA THR A 299 5.40 9.19 -1.18
C THR A 299 4.03 9.85 -1.22
N LEU A 300 3.14 9.42 -2.11
CA LEU A 300 1.85 10.06 -2.34
C LEU A 300 0.96 10.00 -1.08
N LEU A 301 0.82 8.83 -0.44
CA LEU A 301 -0.01 8.68 0.75
C LEU A 301 0.51 9.55 1.88
N VAL A 302 1.78 9.40 2.26
CA VAL A 302 2.39 10.20 3.34
C VAL A 302 2.29 11.70 3.04
N GLY A 303 2.51 12.10 1.79
CA GLY A 303 2.45 13.51 1.38
C GLY A 303 1.04 14.11 1.40
N THR A 304 0.00 13.30 1.25
CA THR A 304 -1.39 13.81 1.27
C THR A 304 -1.95 14.02 2.67
N LEU A 305 -1.47 13.31 3.69
CA LEU A 305 -1.96 13.40 5.07
C LEU A 305 -1.93 14.83 5.63
N PRO A 306 -0.81 15.58 5.62
CA PRO A 306 -0.79 16.94 6.18
C PRO A 306 -1.60 17.95 5.35
N ILE A 307 -1.89 17.66 4.08
CA ILE A 307 -2.77 18.47 3.24
C ILE A 307 -4.20 18.33 3.72
N VAL A 308 -4.70 17.10 3.85
CA VAL A 308 -6.06 16.80 4.31
C VAL A 308 -6.25 17.34 5.73
N PHE A 309 -5.28 17.12 6.62
CA PHE A 309 -5.26 17.69 7.96
C PHE A 309 -5.39 19.22 7.94
N SER A 310 -4.60 19.92 7.11
CA SER A 310 -4.62 21.38 7.04
C SER A 310 -5.93 21.93 6.48
N ILE A 311 -6.52 21.27 5.49
CA ILE A 311 -7.83 21.63 4.93
C ILE A 311 -8.90 21.50 6.01
N ALA A 312 -8.95 20.39 6.73
CA ALA A 312 -9.91 20.13 7.79
C ALA A 312 -9.73 21.07 9.00
N ALA A 313 -8.48 21.41 9.31
CA ALA A 313 -8.15 22.39 10.36
C ALA A 313 -8.47 23.85 9.97
N GLY A 314 -8.79 24.14 8.70
CA GLY A 314 -9.04 25.51 8.21
C GLY A 314 -7.83 26.44 8.29
N ARG A 315 -6.62 25.89 8.44
CA ARG A 315 -5.36 26.64 8.57
C ARG A 315 -4.18 25.80 8.12
N VAL A 316 -3.08 26.45 7.76
CA VAL A 316 -1.78 25.76 7.57
C VAL A 316 -1.38 25.16 8.92
N GLY A 317 -1.37 23.82 8.99
CA GLY A 317 -1.11 23.07 10.20
C GLY A 317 0.00 22.02 10.00
N ALA A 318 0.38 21.41 11.10
CA ALA A 318 1.28 20.26 11.12
C ALA A 318 0.67 19.17 12.00
N MET A 319 0.80 17.91 11.56
CA MET A 319 0.46 16.76 12.39
C MET A 319 1.63 16.55 13.37
N ILE A 320 1.40 16.87 14.64
CA ILE A 320 2.39 16.72 15.72
C ILE A 320 2.48 15.25 16.07
N LEU A 321 3.69 14.72 16.19
CA LEU A 321 3.98 13.34 16.54
C LEU A 321 4.10 13.20 18.06
N ASP A 322 3.48 12.18 18.61
CA ASP A 322 3.82 11.70 19.96
C ASP A 322 5.04 10.75 19.91
N VAL A 323 5.52 10.33 21.06
CA VAL A 323 6.69 9.44 21.18
C VAL A 323 6.45 8.11 20.43
N ARG A 324 5.22 7.59 20.48
CA ARG A 324 4.88 6.33 19.81
C ARG A 324 4.93 6.47 18.30
N GLN A 325 4.32 7.52 17.76
CA GLN A 325 4.32 7.83 16.33
C GLN A 325 5.72 8.07 15.79
N ASP A 326 6.54 8.75 16.58
CA ASP A 326 7.95 8.99 16.27
C ASP A 326 8.71 7.67 16.12
N HIS A 327 8.56 6.75 17.07
CA HIS A 327 9.12 5.41 16.98
C HIS A 327 8.61 4.61 15.79
N GLU A 328 7.32 4.74 15.45
CA GLU A 328 6.73 4.05 14.29
C GLU A 328 7.30 4.55 12.96
N ILE A 329 7.55 5.85 12.84
CA ILE A 329 8.18 6.42 11.64
C ILE A 329 9.65 5.99 11.54
N TRP A 330 10.41 6.04 12.65
CA TRP A 330 11.78 5.53 12.69
C TRP A 330 11.84 4.08 12.23
N LEU A 331 10.98 3.23 12.79
CA LEU A 331 10.93 1.81 12.49
C LEU A 331 10.56 1.54 11.03
N THR A 332 9.57 2.29 10.49
CA THR A 332 9.13 2.16 9.09
C THR A 332 10.21 2.63 8.12
N ALA A 333 10.92 3.73 8.43
CA ALA A 333 12.04 4.21 7.65
C ALA A 333 13.22 3.22 7.72
N GLY A 334 13.51 2.67 8.90
CA GLY A 334 14.54 1.63 9.11
C GLY A 334 14.25 0.35 8.33
N GLN A 335 12.99 -0.14 8.34
CA GLN A 335 12.60 -1.27 7.52
C GLN A 335 12.72 -0.95 6.02
N SER A 336 12.33 0.25 5.62
CA SER A 336 12.39 0.67 4.21
C SER A 336 13.83 0.80 3.70
N ILE A 337 14.78 1.33 4.50
CA ILE A 337 16.18 1.40 4.09
C ILE A 337 16.82 0.00 4.03
N PHE A 338 16.43 -0.92 4.92
CA PHE A 338 16.86 -2.31 4.85
C PHE A 338 16.32 -3.01 3.58
N ALA A 339 15.05 -2.78 3.25
CA ALA A 339 14.44 -3.29 2.03
C ALA A 339 15.14 -2.75 0.77
N VAL A 340 15.45 -1.46 0.73
CA VAL A 340 16.26 -0.84 -0.34
C VAL A 340 17.65 -1.46 -0.41
N ALA A 341 18.29 -1.70 0.72
CA ALA A 341 19.60 -2.34 0.77
C ALA A 341 19.56 -3.75 0.16
N ILE A 342 18.53 -4.56 0.49
CA ILE A 342 18.33 -5.88 -0.13
C ILE A 342 18.21 -5.77 -1.65
N LEU A 343 17.50 -4.75 -2.16
CA LEU A 343 17.25 -4.54 -3.58
C LEU A 343 18.38 -3.76 -4.29
N SER A 344 19.46 -3.41 -3.60
CA SER A 344 20.54 -2.59 -4.16
C SER A 344 21.23 -3.20 -5.39
N ASN A 345 21.23 -4.51 -5.50
CA ASN A 345 21.72 -5.29 -6.64
C ASN A 345 20.60 -5.87 -7.52
N LEU A 346 19.35 -5.37 -7.37
CA LEU A 346 18.14 -5.85 -8.06
C LEU A 346 17.87 -7.35 -7.86
N LYS A 347 18.18 -7.87 -6.69
CA LYS A 347 17.90 -9.26 -6.31
C LYS A 347 17.39 -9.32 -4.89
N ILE A 348 16.32 -10.07 -4.67
CA ILE A 348 15.89 -10.44 -3.32
C ILE A 348 16.31 -11.88 -3.04
N SER A 349 17.06 -12.07 -1.97
CA SER A 349 17.52 -13.41 -1.57
C SER A 349 16.63 -14.03 -0.49
N TRP A 350 16.64 -15.37 -0.40
CA TRP A 350 15.94 -16.07 0.66
C TRP A 350 16.28 -15.57 2.07
N TYR A 351 17.57 -15.34 2.34
CA TYR A 351 18.00 -14.82 3.65
C TYR A 351 17.47 -13.42 3.93
N GLY A 352 17.47 -12.53 2.91
CA GLY A 352 16.88 -11.20 3.04
C GLY A 352 15.38 -11.25 3.34
N ALA A 353 14.64 -12.14 2.65
CA ALA A 353 13.21 -12.30 2.88
C ALA A 353 12.89 -12.90 4.26
N VAL A 354 13.63 -13.93 4.69
CA VAL A 354 13.48 -14.49 6.04
C VAL A 354 13.74 -13.44 7.11
N LEU A 355 14.80 -12.65 6.95
CA LEU A 355 15.15 -11.61 7.91
C LEU A 355 14.09 -10.49 7.96
N LEU A 356 13.50 -10.11 6.80
CA LEU A 356 12.36 -9.18 6.75
C LEU A 356 11.18 -9.71 7.56
N VAL A 357 10.79 -10.99 7.36
CA VAL A 357 9.68 -11.60 8.12
C VAL A 357 10.01 -11.68 9.62
N VAL A 358 11.18 -12.16 9.97
CA VAL A 358 11.57 -12.34 11.38
C VAL A 358 11.53 -11.01 12.13
N LEU A 359 12.18 -9.97 11.59
CA LEU A 359 12.20 -8.66 12.22
C LEU A 359 10.80 -8.02 12.22
N PHE A 360 10.00 -8.22 11.16
CA PHE A 360 8.63 -7.74 11.10
C PHE A 360 7.75 -8.40 12.16
N VAL A 361 7.80 -9.73 12.27
CA VAL A 361 7.01 -10.49 13.28
C VAL A 361 7.48 -10.17 14.69
N THR A 362 8.78 -10.02 14.90
CA THR A 362 9.34 -9.65 16.21
C THR A 362 8.77 -8.33 16.70
N GLN A 363 8.77 -7.27 15.89
CA GLN A 363 8.22 -5.96 16.29
C GLN A 363 6.68 -5.94 16.36
N LEU A 364 6.02 -6.89 15.70
CA LEU A 364 4.58 -7.06 15.78
C LEU A 364 4.16 -7.67 17.11
N ILE A 365 4.89 -8.69 17.57
CA ILE A 365 4.59 -9.42 18.82
C ILE A 365 5.09 -8.66 20.04
N VAL A 366 6.31 -8.08 19.97
CA VAL A 366 6.98 -7.41 21.09
C VAL A 366 7.11 -5.92 20.76
N ALA A 367 6.07 -5.17 21.09
CA ALA A 367 5.99 -3.75 20.74
C ALA A 367 7.04 -2.88 21.47
N GLU A 368 7.53 -3.33 22.61
CA GLU A 368 8.49 -2.63 23.46
C GLU A 368 9.87 -2.50 22.82
N ILE A 369 10.26 -3.46 21.96
CA ILE A 369 11.59 -3.49 21.33
C ILE A 369 11.63 -2.89 19.92
N ARG A 370 10.70 -1.97 19.59
CA ARG A 370 10.63 -1.35 18.26
C ARG A 370 11.92 -0.63 17.87
N MET A 371 12.56 0.05 18.82
CA MET A 371 13.78 0.80 18.57
C MET A 371 15.00 -0.11 18.42
N GLU A 372 15.04 -1.24 19.11
CA GLU A 372 16.06 -2.28 18.92
C GLU A 372 15.92 -2.93 17.55
N VAL A 373 14.69 -3.21 17.11
CA VAL A 373 14.43 -3.72 15.76
C VAL A 373 14.77 -2.68 14.70
N PHE A 374 14.50 -1.39 14.94
CA PHE A 374 14.98 -0.30 14.08
C PHE A 374 16.51 -0.31 13.95
N ALA A 375 17.22 -0.39 15.08
CA ALA A 375 18.68 -0.48 15.05
C ALA A 375 19.18 -1.72 14.29
N ALA A 376 18.52 -2.86 14.46
CA ALA A 376 18.83 -4.09 13.71
C ALA A 376 18.64 -3.88 12.20
N TYR A 377 17.54 -3.24 11.76
CA TYR A 377 17.35 -2.89 10.34
C TYR A 377 18.49 -2.03 9.80
N LEU A 378 18.94 -1.03 10.55
CA LEU A 378 20.06 -0.17 10.13
C LEU A 378 21.37 -0.93 10.03
N VAL A 379 21.68 -1.79 11.00
CA VAL A 379 22.91 -2.61 10.99
C VAL A 379 22.91 -3.56 9.80
N PHE A 380 21.82 -4.28 9.54
CA PHE A 380 21.74 -5.17 8.39
C PHE A 380 21.75 -4.42 7.05
N ALA A 381 21.11 -3.25 6.98
CA ALA A 381 21.19 -2.38 5.81
C ALA A 381 22.63 -1.96 5.53
N ALA A 382 23.35 -1.49 6.55
CA ALA A 382 24.73 -1.08 6.40
C ALA A 382 25.65 -2.22 5.93
N ILE A 383 25.51 -3.42 6.50
CA ILE A 383 26.26 -4.61 6.09
C ILE A 383 26.03 -4.91 4.60
N ILE A 384 24.77 -4.89 4.15
CA ILE A 384 24.45 -5.18 2.74
C ILE A 384 24.95 -4.08 1.83
N LEU A 385 24.76 -2.79 2.17
CA LEU A 385 25.20 -1.66 1.35
C LEU A 385 26.73 -1.63 1.22
N ILE A 386 27.47 -1.95 2.30
CA ILE A 386 28.94 -2.08 2.25
C ILE A 386 29.35 -3.25 1.34
N ARG A 387 28.68 -4.39 1.42
CA ARG A 387 28.94 -5.54 0.55
C ARG A 387 28.69 -5.22 -0.91
N ASP A 388 27.56 -4.55 -1.19
CA ASP A 388 27.03 -4.32 -2.54
C ASP A 388 27.33 -2.89 -3.07
N TYR A 389 28.27 -2.15 -2.44
CA TYR A 389 28.55 -0.73 -2.75
C TYR A 389 28.83 -0.45 -4.24
N LYS A 390 29.39 -1.44 -4.97
CA LYS A 390 29.68 -1.32 -6.40
C LYS A 390 28.44 -1.18 -7.29
N HIS A 391 27.28 -1.61 -6.80
CA HIS A 391 26.01 -1.52 -7.52
C HIS A 391 25.29 -0.17 -7.33
N LEU A 392 25.58 0.56 -6.23
CA LEU A 392 24.93 1.82 -5.89
C LEU A 392 25.07 2.90 -6.98
N PRO A 393 26.26 3.13 -7.59
CA PRO A 393 26.37 4.14 -8.66
C PRO A 393 25.50 3.82 -9.88
N SER A 394 25.29 2.55 -10.17
CA SER A 394 24.44 2.14 -11.30
C SER A 394 22.95 2.44 -11.03
N LEU A 395 22.46 2.20 -9.81
CA LEU A 395 21.10 2.54 -9.40
C LEU A 395 20.85 4.04 -9.50
N VAL A 396 21.77 4.85 -8.97
CA VAL A 396 21.69 6.32 -9.04
C VAL A 396 21.72 6.80 -10.49
N ARG A 397 22.62 6.25 -11.31
CA ARG A 397 22.72 6.63 -12.72
C ARG A 397 21.45 6.30 -13.51
N ILE A 398 20.87 5.12 -13.30
CA ILE A 398 19.62 4.71 -13.96
C ILE A 398 18.47 5.56 -13.41
N GLY A 399 18.39 5.73 -12.11
CA GLY A 399 17.37 6.55 -11.43
C GLY A 399 17.41 8.03 -11.87
N LEU A 400 18.54 8.59 -12.26
CA LEU A 400 18.69 9.96 -12.73
C LEU A 400 18.60 10.11 -14.26
N LYS A 401 18.84 9.06 -15.06
CA LYS A 401 18.76 9.14 -16.52
C LYS A 401 17.32 9.31 -16.99
N PHE A 402 16.98 10.47 -17.53
CA PHE A 402 15.80 10.60 -18.38
C PHE A 402 16.10 9.86 -19.70
N LYS A 403 15.36 8.77 -20.00
CA LYS A 403 15.33 8.28 -21.40
C LYS A 403 14.75 9.41 -22.25
N ARG A 404 15.53 9.87 -23.23
CA ARG A 404 15.09 10.82 -24.25
C ARG A 404 14.13 10.15 -25.21
#